data_0f2309e09df6921cd345943bf340ae74
#
_entry.id   0f2309e09df6921cd345943bf340ae74
#
_cell.length_a   1.000
_cell.length_b   1.000
_cell.length_c   1.000
_cell.angle_alpha   90.00
_cell.angle_beta   90.00
_cell.angle_gamma   90.00
#
_symmetry.space_group_name_H-M   'P 1'
#
loop_
_entity.id
_entity.type
_entity.pdbx_description
1 polymer ?
#
loop_
_entity_poly.entity_id
_entity_poly.type
_entity_poly.pdbx_seq_one_letter_code
_entity_poly.pdbx_strand_id
1 'polypeptide(L)'
;MVLRTGPGAVVEPEWLPDDTEEDLVGSSLHQLAITTLYDSLRLAGPDRGLPWCVGNQLTLAIPRPNGSVYRPSPDILVHPTAGDRDRTEFDTRVEGAPALIAEVVSPTTWWRDIDRKAAWYAYVGVQEYFVFDPTGDQLGARVWARRLVGRSFEHWSAGPDGRWASGALGITLDVQETLVRVYDGQGSLVPTISEQARRLAEHDRMLARQQAEHDRMQEEIARLQAELRALKGVDSTGDVGGPNEQG
;
A
#
# COMPACT_ATOMS: atom_id res chain seq x y z
N MET A 1 -37.87 -2.95 -24.20
CA MET A 1 -38.19 -1.63 -24.81
C MET A 1 -36.97 -0.74 -24.64
N VAL A 2 -36.14 -0.64 -25.66
CA VAL A 2 -34.88 0.15 -25.58
C VAL A 2 -35.25 1.61 -25.81
N LEU A 3 -35.18 2.41 -24.75
CA LEU A 3 -35.32 3.87 -24.88
C LEU A 3 -34.08 4.42 -25.62
N ARG A 4 -34.30 4.90 -26.87
CA ARG A 4 -33.28 5.68 -27.59
C ARG A 4 -33.12 7.02 -26.85
N THR A 5 -32.07 7.15 -26.06
CA THR A 5 -31.67 8.44 -25.50
C THR A 5 -30.75 9.14 -26.48
N GLY A 6 -30.95 10.46 -26.66
CA GLY A 6 -30.13 11.30 -27.54
C GLY A 6 -28.68 11.39 -27.08
N PRO A 7 -27.76 11.92 -27.92
CA PRO A 7 -26.33 11.99 -27.56
C PRO A 7 -26.15 12.91 -26.34
N GLY A 8 -25.74 12.32 -25.22
CA GLY A 8 -25.44 13.03 -23.97
C GLY A 8 -26.29 12.66 -22.75
N ALA A 9 -27.33 11.82 -22.89
CA ALA A 9 -28.08 11.35 -21.73
C ALA A 9 -27.28 10.36 -20.90
N VAL A 10 -27.13 10.64 -19.61
CA VAL A 10 -26.55 9.70 -18.63
C VAL A 10 -27.60 8.61 -18.43
N VAL A 11 -27.27 7.39 -18.83
CA VAL A 11 -28.10 6.21 -18.54
C VAL A 11 -27.82 5.79 -17.12
N GLU A 12 -28.83 5.78 -16.25
CA GLU A 12 -28.70 5.23 -14.90
C GLU A 12 -28.46 3.72 -14.98
N PRO A 13 -27.43 3.19 -14.28
CA PRO A 13 -27.23 1.75 -14.19
C PRO A 13 -28.43 1.02 -13.55
N GLU A 14 -28.55 -0.28 -13.81
CA GLU A 14 -29.57 -1.11 -13.17
C GLU A 14 -29.42 -1.04 -11.64
N TRP A 15 -30.57 -0.96 -10.94
CA TRP A 15 -30.59 -0.91 -9.48
C TRP A 15 -29.98 -2.19 -8.86
N LEU A 16 -29.13 -1.99 -7.85
CA LEU A 16 -28.60 -3.03 -6.98
C LEU A 16 -29.00 -2.73 -5.52
N PRO A 17 -29.29 -3.74 -4.70
CA PRO A 17 -29.35 -3.56 -3.25
C PRO A 17 -27.97 -3.14 -2.72
N ASP A 18 -27.95 -2.53 -1.55
CA ASP A 18 -26.71 -2.28 -0.83
C ASP A 18 -26.05 -3.63 -0.44
N ASP A 19 -24.72 -3.65 -0.29
CA ASP A 19 -23.99 -4.86 0.11
C ASP A 19 -24.47 -5.34 1.49
N THR A 20 -24.56 -6.64 1.67
CA THR A 20 -24.99 -7.27 2.92
C THR A 20 -23.77 -7.76 3.71
N GLU A 21 -23.97 -8.13 4.98
CA GLU A 21 -22.87 -8.74 5.79
C GLU A 21 -22.35 -10.06 5.18
N GLU A 22 -23.17 -10.80 4.44
CA GLU A 22 -22.76 -12.01 3.73
C GLU A 22 -21.78 -11.72 2.58
N ASP A 23 -21.85 -10.52 1.99
CA ASP A 23 -20.95 -10.08 0.92
C ASP A 23 -19.54 -9.75 1.45
N LEU A 24 -19.40 -9.56 2.77
CA LEU A 24 -18.14 -9.22 3.44
C LEU A 24 -17.33 -10.46 3.91
N VAL A 25 -17.87 -11.67 3.77
CA VAL A 25 -17.21 -12.91 4.23
C VAL A 25 -16.25 -13.44 3.18
N GLY A 26 -14.94 -13.25 3.40
CA GLY A 26 -13.86 -13.76 2.55
C GLY A 26 -13.03 -14.86 3.20
N SER A 27 -12.32 -15.65 2.40
CA SER A 27 -11.32 -16.61 2.88
C SER A 27 -10.09 -15.88 3.48
N SER A 28 -9.24 -16.61 4.23
CA SER A 28 -7.98 -16.04 4.75
C SER A 28 -7.07 -15.49 3.63
N LEU A 29 -7.09 -16.12 2.45
CA LEU A 29 -6.35 -15.64 1.28
C LEU A 29 -6.93 -14.34 0.74
N HIS A 30 -8.25 -14.22 0.68
CA HIS A 30 -8.94 -13.00 0.29
C HIS A 30 -8.58 -11.84 1.23
N GLN A 31 -8.66 -12.04 2.56
CA GLN A 31 -8.28 -11.03 3.54
C GLN A 31 -6.80 -10.65 3.46
N LEU A 32 -5.91 -11.62 3.22
CA LEU A 32 -4.48 -11.35 3.03
C LEU A 32 -4.23 -10.48 1.79
N ALA A 33 -4.91 -10.77 0.68
CA ALA A 33 -4.79 -10.00 -0.55
C ALA A 33 -5.26 -8.55 -0.37
N ILE A 34 -6.42 -8.35 0.29
CA ILE A 34 -6.94 -7.01 0.61
C ILE A 34 -5.95 -6.26 1.51
N THR A 35 -5.52 -6.87 2.62
CA THR A 35 -4.62 -6.21 3.58
C THR A 35 -3.29 -5.83 2.96
N THR A 36 -2.71 -6.72 2.14
CA THR A 36 -1.44 -6.45 1.44
C THR A 36 -1.55 -5.24 0.51
N LEU A 37 -2.61 -5.20 -0.30
CA LEU A 37 -2.84 -4.09 -1.24
C LEU A 37 -3.15 -2.79 -0.50
N TYR A 38 -4.02 -2.85 0.52
CA TYR A 38 -4.38 -1.71 1.36
C TYR A 38 -3.16 -1.07 2.03
N ASP A 39 -2.34 -1.88 2.72
CA ASP A 39 -1.14 -1.41 3.41
C ASP A 39 -0.16 -0.73 2.46
N SER A 40 0.08 -1.35 1.29
CA SER A 40 0.99 -0.80 0.30
C SER A 40 0.46 0.51 -0.30
N LEU A 41 -0.84 0.61 -0.57
CA LEU A 41 -1.45 1.84 -1.07
C LEU A 41 -1.41 2.97 -0.04
N ARG A 42 -1.62 2.68 1.24
CA ARG A 42 -1.48 3.67 2.32
C ARG A 42 -0.07 4.25 2.40
N LEU A 43 0.93 3.43 2.22
CA LEU A 43 2.33 3.86 2.24
C LEU A 43 2.75 4.58 0.95
N ALA A 44 2.20 4.18 -0.19
CA ALA A 44 2.52 4.81 -1.48
C ALA A 44 2.12 6.29 -1.52
N GLY A 45 0.97 6.67 -0.94
CA GLY A 45 0.50 8.04 -0.91
C GLY A 45 1.36 8.98 -0.06
N PRO A 46 1.56 8.70 1.23
CA PRO A 46 2.39 9.52 2.14
C PRO A 46 3.83 9.68 1.68
N ASP A 47 4.46 8.63 1.15
CA ASP A 47 5.84 8.68 0.65
C ASP A 47 6.03 9.74 -0.45
N ARG A 48 4.97 10.07 -1.16
CA ARG A 48 4.97 11.11 -2.20
C ARG A 48 4.52 12.46 -1.69
N GLY A 49 4.20 12.58 -0.42
CA GLY A 49 3.62 13.79 0.15
C GLY A 49 2.19 14.06 -0.34
N LEU A 50 1.50 13.08 -0.89
CA LEU A 50 0.13 13.18 -1.36
C LEU A 50 -0.84 12.81 -0.23
N PRO A 51 -1.86 13.63 0.04
CA PRO A 51 -2.85 13.37 1.08
C PRO A 51 -3.90 12.34 0.60
N TRP A 52 -3.49 11.12 0.35
CA TRP A 52 -4.40 10.07 -0.10
C TRP A 52 -5.39 9.68 1.00
N CYS A 53 -6.63 9.40 0.58
CA CYS A 53 -7.58 8.61 1.33
C CYS A 53 -7.53 7.19 0.77
N VAL A 54 -7.20 6.21 1.60
CA VAL A 54 -7.28 4.79 1.24
C VAL A 54 -8.31 4.16 2.17
N GLY A 55 -9.48 3.80 1.63
CA GLY A 55 -10.54 3.10 2.36
C GLY A 55 -10.42 1.59 2.20
N ASN A 56 -10.64 0.86 3.28
CA ASN A 56 -10.79 -0.61 3.29
C ASN A 56 -12.22 -0.92 3.70
N GLN A 57 -12.99 -1.54 2.80
CA GLN A 57 -14.42 -1.84 2.99
C GLN A 57 -15.23 -0.60 3.45
N LEU A 58 -14.79 0.56 3.01
CA LEU A 58 -15.43 1.83 3.30
C LEU A 58 -16.62 2.02 2.38
N THR A 59 -17.81 2.23 2.95
CA THR A 59 -19.03 2.49 2.19
C THR A 59 -18.86 3.69 1.26
N LEU A 60 -19.19 3.51 0.00
CA LEU A 60 -19.15 4.56 -1.03
C LEU A 60 -20.58 5.06 -1.30
N ALA A 61 -20.88 6.30 -0.94
CA ALA A 61 -22.19 6.88 -1.20
C ALA A 61 -22.26 7.45 -2.62
N ILE A 62 -23.04 6.80 -3.49
CA ILE A 62 -23.26 7.20 -4.89
C ILE A 62 -24.69 7.77 -5.04
N PRO A 63 -24.84 9.07 -5.35
CA PRO A 63 -26.17 9.66 -5.56
C PRO A 63 -26.79 9.12 -6.84
N ARG A 64 -28.10 8.86 -6.79
CA ARG A 64 -28.90 8.47 -7.96
C ARG A 64 -29.75 9.63 -8.47
N PRO A 65 -30.12 9.66 -9.76
CA PRO A 65 -30.98 10.68 -10.32
C PRO A 65 -32.36 10.80 -9.64
N ASN A 66 -32.87 9.71 -9.08
CA ASN A 66 -34.16 9.68 -8.37
C ASN A 66 -34.06 10.22 -6.92
N GLY A 67 -32.90 10.72 -6.49
CA GLY A 67 -32.68 11.25 -5.15
C GLY A 67 -32.29 10.20 -4.10
N SER A 68 -32.32 8.92 -4.41
CA SER A 68 -31.79 7.87 -3.52
C SER A 68 -30.26 7.79 -3.58
N VAL A 69 -29.65 7.02 -2.71
CA VAL A 69 -28.19 6.82 -2.65
C VAL A 69 -27.91 5.32 -2.72
N TYR A 70 -27.05 4.91 -3.63
CA TYR A 70 -26.50 3.56 -3.68
C TYR A 70 -25.24 3.48 -2.81
N ARG A 71 -25.11 2.44 -2.00
CA ARG A 71 -24.06 2.30 -0.99
C ARG A 71 -23.29 0.98 -1.11
N PRO A 72 -22.48 0.79 -2.16
CA PRO A 72 -21.56 -0.33 -2.21
C PRO A 72 -20.41 -0.14 -1.21
N SER A 73 -19.84 -1.27 -0.74
CA SER A 73 -18.64 -1.28 0.09
C SER A 73 -17.51 -1.97 -0.69
N PRO A 74 -16.76 -1.23 -1.54
CA PRO A 74 -15.63 -1.81 -2.24
C PRO A 74 -14.54 -2.26 -1.26
N ASP A 75 -13.83 -3.35 -1.59
CA ASP A 75 -12.73 -3.83 -0.75
C ASP A 75 -11.69 -2.73 -0.53
N ILE A 76 -11.36 -1.99 -1.58
CA ILE A 76 -10.44 -0.86 -1.50
C ILE A 76 -10.92 0.29 -2.39
N LEU A 77 -10.89 1.50 -1.85
CA LEU A 77 -11.00 2.74 -2.63
C LEU A 77 -9.79 3.65 -2.37
N VAL A 78 -9.35 4.39 -3.39
CA VAL A 78 -8.27 5.37 -3.27
C VAL A 78 -8.70 6.69 -3.87
N HIS A 79 -8.58 7.77 -3.07
CA HIS A 79 -8.77 9.14 -3.55
C HIS A 79 -7.51 9.98 -3.27
N PRO A 80 -6.89 10.59 -4.30
CA PRO A 80 -5.56 11.18 -4.17
C PRO A 80 -5.49 12.46 -3.34
N THR A 81 -6.62 13.12 -3.07
CA THR A 81 -6.64 14.44 -2.40
C THR A 81 -7.64 14.56 -1.25
N ALA A 82 -8.41 13.50 -0.92
CA ALA A 82 -9.41 13.57 0.16
C ALA A 82 -8.81 13.49 1.58
N GLY A 83 -7.53 13.14 1.69
CA GLY A 83 -6.82 13.03 2.96
C GLY A 83 -7.24 11.80 3.80
N ASP A 84 -6.35 11.38 4.68
CA ASP A 84 -6.61 10.29 5.63
C ASP A 84 -7.26 10.87 6.90
N ARG A 85 -8.58 10.78 6.99
CA ARG A 85 -9.38 11.19 8.15
C ARG A 85 -10.39 10.10 8.47
N ASP A 86 -10.91 10.08 9.69
CA ASP A 86 -11.97 9.16 10.08
C ASP A 86 -13.26 9.43 9.28
N ARG A 87 -13.84 8.35 8.73
CA ARG A 87 -15.06 8.36 7.90
C ARG A 87 -15.88 7.12 8.17
N THR A 88 -17.18 7.29 8.25
CA THR A 88 -18.15 6.19 8.22
C THR A 88 -18.57 5.84 6.79
N GLU A 89 -18.53 6.82 5.87
CA GLU A 89 -18.76 6.64 4.44
C GLU A 89 -17.95 7.65 3.62
N PHE A 90 -17.68 7.33 2.37
CA PHE A 90 -17.07 8.21 1.38
C PHE A 90 -18.18 8.76 0.47
N ASP A 91 -18.58 10.02 0.65
CA ASP A 91 -19.65 10.65 -0.13
C ASP A 91 -19.08 11.31 -1.40
N THR A 92 -19.39 10.74 -2.55
CA THR A 92 -18.91 11.24 -3.85
C THR A 92 -19.42 12.64 -4.23
N ARG A 93 -20.48 13.12 -3.58
CA ARG A 93 -20.98 14.50 -3.77
C ARG A 93 -20.09 15.53 -3.09
N VAL A 94 -19.43 15.13 -2.03
CA VAL A 94 -18.59 16.00 -1.19
C VAL A 94 -17.12 15.89 -1.59
N GLU A 95 -16.66 14.66 -1.80
CA GLU A 95 -15.24 14.36 -1.96
C GLU A 95 -14.84 14.12 -3.43
N GLY A 96 -15.81 13.97 -4.33
CA GLY A 96 -15.57 13.57 -5.71
C GLY A 96 -15.48 12.04 -5.87
N ALA A 97 -15.20 11.59 -7.09
CA ALA A 97 -15.06 10.17 -7.36
C ALA A 97 -13.67 9.64 -6.96
N PRO A 98 -13.57 8.42 -6.42
CA PRO A 98 -12.29 7.76 -6.23
C PRO A 98 -11.49 7.66 -7.54
N ALA A 99 -10.16 7.76 -7.44
CA ALA A 99 -9.28 7.54 -8.58
C ALA A 99 -9.16 6.04 -8.92
N LEU A 100 -9.12 5.19 -7.90
CA LEU A 100 -9.06 3.74 -8.04
C LEU A 100 -10.06 3.08 -7.08
N ILE A 101 -10.80 2.10 -7.59
CA ILE A 101 -11.47 1.08 -6.79
C ILE A 101 -10.84 -0.26 -7.13
N ALA A 102 -10.52 -1.06 -6.10
CA ALA A 102 -10.09 -2.43 -6.25
C ALA A 102 -11.00 -3.38 -5.49
N GLU A 103 -11.30 -4.51 -6.12
CA GLU A 103 -12.09 -5.61 -5.54
C GLU A 103 -11.25 -6.89 -5.61
N VAL A 104 -11.26 -7.67 -4.55
CA VAL A 104 -10.63 -8.98 -4.49
C VAL A 104 -11.71 -10.04 -4.56
N VAL A 105 -11.64 -10.90 -5.55
CA VAL A 105 -12.69 -11.90 -5.81
C VAL A 105 -12.81 -12.88 -4.64
N SER A 106 -14.02 -13.02 -4.12
CA SER A 106 -14.42 -14.06 -3.18
C SER A 106 -15.10 -15.21 -3.93
N PRO A 107 -14.88 -16.48 -3.59
CA PRO A 107 -15.48 -17.63 -4.31
C PRO A 107 -17.01 -17.63 -4.37
N THR A 108 -17.69 -16.89 -3.50
CA THR A 108 -19.14 -17.00 -3.31
C THR A 108 -19.98 -15.95 -4.04
N THR A 109 -19.45 -14.77 -4.36
CA THR A 109 -20.31 -13.64 -4.78
C THR A 109 -19.89 -12.92 -6.06
N TRP A 110 -18.67 -13.13 -6.57
CA TRP A 110 -18.01 -12.30 -7.60
C TRP A 110 -18.78 -12.12 -8.91
N TRP A 111 -19.46 -13.16 -9.39
CA TRP A 111 -20.03 -13.18 -10.75
C TRP A 111 -21.32 -12.39 -10.92
N ARG A 112 -21.97 -12.03 -9.80
CA ARG A 112 -23.27 -11.34 -9.84
C ARG A 112 -23.14 -9.84 -10.05
N ASP A 113 -22.04 -9.24 -9.61
CA ASP A 113 -21.99 -7.81 -9.36
C ASP A 113 -20.88 -7.02 -10.05
N ILE A 114 -19.83 -7.67 -10.58
CA ILE A 114 -18.67 -6.97 -11.17
C ILE A 114 -19.10 -6.00 -12.28
N ASP A 115 -19.88 -6.48 -13.25
CA ASP A 115 -20.32 -5.61 -14.36
C ASP A 115 -21.31 -4.52 -13.91
N ARG A 116 -22.14 -4.83 -12.94
CA ARG A 116 -23.12 -3.86 -12.38
C ARG A 116 -22.46 -2.83 -11.50
N LYS A 117 -21.56 -3.25 -10.59
CA LYS A 117 -20.72 -2.33 -9.79
C LYS A 117 -19.89 -1.46 -10.72
N ALA A 118 -19.28 -2.02 -11.77
CA ALA A 118 -18.54 -1.28 -12.79
C ALA A 118 -19.38 -0.17 -13.43
N ALA A 119 -20.64 -0.44 -13.76
CA ALA A 119 -21.53 0.57 -14.33
C ALA A 119 -21.78 1.75 -13.36
N TRP A 120 -21.98 1.47 -12.07
CA TRP A 120 -22.14 2.52 -11.06
C TRP A 120 -20.84 3.29 -10.78
N TYR A 121 -19.69 2.61 -10.76
CA TYR A 121 -18.39 3.26 -10.60
C TYR A 121 -18.06 4.16 -11.80
N ALA A 122 -18.36 3.71 -13.04
CA ALA A 122 -18.21 4.54 -14.23
C ALA A 122 -19.19 5.75 -14.20
N TYR A 123 -20.44 5.53 -13.77
CA TYR A 123 -21.45 6.58 -13.65
C TYR A 123 -21.01 7.73 -12.73
N VAL A 124 -20.38 7.42 -11.59
CA VAL A 124 -19.92 8.43 -10.64
C VAL A 124 -18.55 9.01 -11.01
N GLY A 125 -17.85 8.43 -11.97
CA GLY A 125 -16.58 8.94 -12.50
C GLY A 125 -15.32 8.34 -11.87
N VAL A 126 -15.42 7.14 -11.28
CA VAL A 126 -14.21 6.38 -10.85
C VAL A 126 -13.30 6.19 -12.06
N GLN A 127 -12.02 6.54 -11.92
CA GLN A 127 -11.12 6.55 -13.08
C GLN A 127 -10.59 5.16 -13.44
N GLU A 128 -10.30 4.33 -12.45
CA GLU A 128 -9.74 3.00 -12.63
C GLU A 128 -10.46 1.99 -11.73
N TYR A 129 -10.81 0.83 -12.30
CA TYR A 129 -11.44 -0.27 -11.58
C TYR A 129 -10.63 -1.54 -11.81
N PHE A 130 -10.13 -2.12 -10.72
CA PHE A 130 -9.22 -3.25 -10.73
C PHE A 130 -9.80 -4.40 -9.93
N VAL A 131 -10.11 -5.51 -10.59
CA VAL A 131 -10.64 -6.72 -9.96
C VAL A 131 -9.57 -7.79 -9.99
N PHE A 132 -9.22 -8.32 -8.85
CA PHE A 132 -8.18 -9.31 -8.66
C PHE A 132 -8.75 -10.64 -8.15
N ASP A 133 -8.44 -11.72 -8.85
CA ASP A 133 -8.75 -13.10 -8.44
C ASP A 133 -7.48 -13.79 -7.93
N PRO A 134 -7.31 -13.96 -6.59
CA PRO A 134 -6.10 -14.56 -6.02
C PRO A 134 -5.82 -15.98 -6.50
N THR A 135 -6.85 -16.74 -6.87
CA THR A 135 -6.71 -18.12 -7.37
C THR A 135 -6.68 -18.20 -8.89
N GLY A 136 -7.34 -17.27 -9.57
CA GLY A 136 -7.56 -17.29 -11.01
C GLY A 136 -8.67 -18.22 -11.46
N ASP A 137 -9.38 -18.87 -10.52
CA ASP A 137 -10.39 -19.89 -10.79
C ASP A 137 -11.74 -19.28 -11.18
N GLN A 138 -12.01 -18.09 -10.72
CA GLN A 138 -13.31 -17.45 -10.85
C GLN A 138 -13.43 -16.60 -12.12
N LEU A 139 -12.46 -15.76 -12.40
CA LEU A 139 -12.48 -14.85 -13.57
C LEU A 139 -11.99 -15.53 -14.87
N GLY A 140 -11.41 -16.73 -14.80
CA GLY A 140 -10.66 -17.33 -15.92
C GLY A 140 -9.38 -16.58 -16.26
N ALA A 141 -9.05 -15.53 -15.51
CA ALA A 141 -7.83 -14.75 -15.53
C ALA A 141 -7.60 -14.19 -14.12
N ARG A 142 -6.36 -13.80 -13.78
CA ARG A 142 -6.10 -13.24 -12.44
C ARG A 142 -6.58 -11.81 -12.27
N VAL A 143 -6.75 -11.10 -13.35
CA VAL A 143 -7.13 -9.68 -13.33
C VAL A 143 -8.19 -9.38 -14.37
N TRP A 144 -9.19 -8.63 -13.94
CA TRP A 144 -10.13 -7.94 -14.79
C TRP A 144 -10.07 -6.45 -14.46
N ALA A 145 -9.45 -5.66 -15.34
CA ALA A 145 -9.20 -4.26 -15.09
C ALA A 145 -9.86 -3.36 -16.15
N ARG A 146 -10.36 -2.21 -15.70
CA ARG A 146 -11.05 -1.20 -16.52
C ARG A 146 -10.53 0.19 -16.21
N ARG A 147 -10.53 1.05 -17.23
CA ARG A 147 -10.22 2.48 -17.13
C ARG A 147 -11.34 3.29 -17.73
N LEU A 148 -11.70 4.40 -17.09
CA LEU A 148 -12.74 5.28 -17.56
C LEU A 148 -12.25 6.06 -18.78
N VAL A 149 -12.98 5.93 -19.89
CA VAL A 149 -12.81 6.72 -21.11
C VAL A 149 -14.12 7.41 -21.42
N GLY A 150 -14.13 8.73 -21.31
CA GLY A 150 -15.38 9.49 -21.39
C GLY A 150 -16.32 9.14 -20.22
N ARG A 151 -17.32 8.31 -20.48
CA ARG A 151 -18.35 7.89 -19.49
C ARG A 151 -18.52 6.38 -19.36
N SER A 152 -17.63 5.62 -19.97
CA SER A 152 -17.67 4.15 -19.94
C SER A 152 -16.32 3.58 -19.58
N PHE A 153 -16.34 2.42 -18.96
CA PHE A 153 -15.12 1.67 -18.71
C PHE A 153 -14.68 0.91 -19.97
N GLU A 154 -13.44 1.13 -20.35
CA GLU A 154 -12.75 0.34 -21.36
C GLU A 154 -11.74 -0.61 -20.71
N HIS A 155 -11.29 -1.62 -21.49
CA HIS A 155 -10.30 -2.56 -20.99
C HIS A 155 -8.97 -1.86 -20.65
N TRP A 156 -8.46 -2.08 -19.45
CA TRP A 156 -7.16 -1.62 -19.00
C TRP A 156 -6.17 -2.80 -19.04
N SER A 157 -5.38 -2.87 -20.11
CA SER A 157 -4.40 -3.94 -20.32
C SER A 157 -3.14 -3.71 -19.48
N ALA A 158 -2.51 -4.82 -19.08
CA ALA A 158 -1.14 -4.78 -18.57
C ALA A 158 -0.17 -4.26 -19.64
N GLY A 159 0.89 -3.62 -19.18
CA GLY A 159 2.02 -3.26 -20.02
C GLY A 159 2.83 -4.47 -20.51
N PRO A 160 3.88 -4.25 -21.30
CA PRO A 160 4.75 -5.32 -21.80
C PRO A 160 5.44 -6.13 -20.69
N ASP A 161 5.58 -5.56 -19.52
CA ASP A 161 6.13 -6.16 -18.29
C ASP A 161 5.09 -6.95 -17.48
N GLY A 162 3.86 -7.08 -17.97
CA GLY A 162 2.77 -7.76 -17.28
C GLY A 162 2.13 -6.98 -16.15
N ARG A 163 2.45 -5.68 -15.99
CA ARG A 163 2.00 -4.82 -14.89
C ARG A 163 0.98 -3.80 -15.34
N TRP A 164 0.13 -3.34 -14.42
CA TRP A 164 -0.90 -2.32 -14.65
C TRP A 164 -0.44 -0.96 -14.13
N ALA A 165 -0.05 -0.06 -15.04
CA ALA A 165 0.32 1.31 -14.68
C ALA A 165 -0.92 2.17 -14.44
N SER A 166 -1.16 2.60 -13.20
CA SER A 166 -2.20 3.55 -12.83
C SER A 166 -1.79 4.97 -13.23
N GLY A 167 -2.47 5.53 -14.23
CA GLY A 167 -2.29 6.92 -14.62
C GLY A 167 -2.88 7.89 -13.59
N ALA A 168 -3.96 7.48 -12.92
CA ALA A 168 -4.64 8.29 -11.93
C ALA A 168 -3.83 8.49 -10.64
N LEU A 169 -3.07 7.47 -10.23
CA LEU A 169 -2.29 7.47 -8.99
C LEU A 169 -0.77 7.55 -9.22
N GLY A 170 -0.31 7.34 -10.45
CA GLY A 170 1.12 7.31 -10.78
C GLY A 170 1.88 6.17 -10.11
N ILE A 171 1.23 5.05 -9.87
CA ILE A 171 1.80 3.80 -9.33
C ILE A 171 1.67 2.68 -10.34
N THR A 172 2.28 1.54 -10.06
CA THR A 172 2.12 0.32 -10.86
C THR A 172 1.67 -0.82 -9.97
N LEU A 173 0.64 -1.55 -10.42
CA LEU A 173 0.14 -2.77 -9.77
C LEU A 173 0.74 -3.98 -10.47
N ASP A 174 1.28 -4.92 -9.69
CA ASP A 174 1.92 -6.14 -10.15
C ASP A 174 1.31 -7.35 -9.44
N VAL A 175 0.81 -8.31 -10.20
CA VAL A 175 0.23 -9.53 -9.65
C VAL A 175 1.34 -10.56 -9.46
N GLN A 176 1.66 -10.84 -8.22
CA GLN A 176 2.65 -11.81 -7.82
C GLN A 176 1.98 -12.96 -7.06
N GLU A 177 1.92 -14.12 -7.68
CA GLU A 177 1.22 -15.28 -7.12
C GLU A 177 -0.23 -14.95 -6.72
N THR A 178 -0.53 -14.91 -5.44
CA THR A 178 -1.86 -14.67 -4.88
C THR A 178 -2.05 -13.25 -4.33
N LEU A 179 -1.13 -12.34 -4.61
CA LEU A 179 -1.12 -10.98 -4.07
C LEU A 179 -0.93 -9.94 -5.17
N VAL A 180 -1.41 -8.74 -4.91
CA VAL A 180 -1.09 -7.55 -5.72
C VAL A 180 -0.06 -6.72 -4.99
N ARG A 181 1.07 -6.46 -5.65
CA ARG A 181 2.15 -5.61 -5.15
C ARG A 181 2.08 -4.22 -5.80
N VAL A 182 2.43 -3.21 -5.04
CA VAL A 182 2.43 -1.82 -5.50
C VAL A 182 3.86 -1.34 -5.70
N TYR A 183 4.11 -0.73 -6.85
CA TYR A 183 5.36 -0.04 -7.14
C TYR A 183 5.08 1.45 -7.28
N ASP A 184 5.96 2.28 -6.76
CA ASP A 184 5.87 3.73 -6.90
C ASP A 184 6.20 4.19 -8.33
N GLY A 185 6.09 5.50 -8.60
CA GLY A 185 6.39 6.06 -9.93
C GLY A 185 7.87 6.05 -10.31
N GLN A 186 8.75 5.62 -9.40
CA GLN A 186 10.18 5.39 -9.65
C GLN A 186 10.49 3.91 -9.90
N GLY A 187 9.46 3.05 -9.82
CA GLY A 187 9.59 1.61 -9.99
C GLY A 187 10.10 0.89 -8.73
N SER A 188 10.09 1.54 -7.57
CA SER A 188 10.47 0.91 -6.30
C SER A 188 9.26 0.22 -5.68
N LEU A 189 9.49 -1.00 -5.16
CA LEU A 189 8.45 -1.76 -4.44
C LEU A 189 8.05 -1.03 -3.15
N VAL A 190 6.78 -0.70 -3.04
CA VAL A 190 6.19 -0.18 -1.79
C VAL A 190 5.98 -1.36 -0.83
N PRO A 191 6.60 -1.35 0.36
CA PRO A 191 6.42 -2.44 1.32
C PRO A 191 5.02 -2.38 1.95
N THR A 192 4.58 -3.49 2.52
CA THR A 192 3.46 -3.47 3.47
C THR A 192 3.91 -2.90 4.82
N ILE A 193 2.96 -2.53 5.67
CA ILE A 193 3.25 -2.05 7.04
C ILE A 193 4.06 -3.09 7.82
N SER A 194 3.71 -4.37 7.70
CA SER A 194 4.43 -5.47 8.36
C SER A 194 5.86 -5.65 7.85
N GLU A 195 6.08 -5.53 6.52
CA GLU A 195 7.41 -5.59 5.92
C GLU A 195 8.26 -4.38 6.34
N GLN A 196 7.67 -3.20 6.41
CA GLN A 196 8.36 -2.00 6.89
C GLN A 196 8.77 -2.14 8.35
N ALA A 197 7.89 -2.59 9.23
CA ALA A 197 8.19 -2.84 10.64
C ALA A 197 9.32 -3.86 10.81
N ARG A 198 9.32 -4.94 10.00
CA ARG A 198 10.40 -5.93 10.00
C ARG A 198 11.75 -5.32 9.61
N ARG A 199 11.78 -4.53 8.53
CA ARG A 199 13.01 -3.84 8.07
C ARG A 199 13.56 -2.89 9.14
N LEU A 200 12.70 -2.13 9.82
CA LEU A 200 13.11 -1.25 10.91
C LEU A 200 13.70 -2.05 12.07
N ALA A 201 13.05 -3.13 12.51
CA ALA A 201 13.55 -3.97 13.59
C ALA A 201 14.91 -4.65 13.24
N GLU A 202 15.12 -5.05 11.99
CA GLU A 202 16.39 -5.57 11.51
C GLU A 202 17.49 -4.51 11.51
N HIS A 203 17.17 -3.30 11.06
CA HIS A 203 18.09 -2.16 11.08
C HIS A 203 18.50 -1.79 12.50
N ASP A 204 17.55 -1.72 13.44
CA ASP A 204 17.83 -1.42 14.86
C ASP A 204 18.74 -2.47 15.48
N ARG A 205 18.52 -3.76 15.17
CA ARG A 205 19.41 -4.85 15.63
C ARG A 205 20.81 -4.71 15.06
N MET A 206 20.93 -4.28 13.80
CA MET A 206 22.24 -4.07 13.17
C MET A 206 22.99 -2.91 13.84
N LEU A 207 22.31 -1.78 14.07
CA LEU A 207 22.89 -0.63 14.80
C LEU A 207 23.33 -1.01 16.21
N ALA A 208 22.51 -1.76 16.93
CA ALA A 208 22.88 -2.22 18.29
C ALA A 208 24.12 -3.12 18.29
N ARG A 209 24.29 -3.99 17.27
CA ARG A 209 25.50 -4.80 17.11
C ARG A 209 26.73 -3.95 16.83
N GLN A 210 26.63 -3.00 15.90
CA GLN A 210 27.73 -2.09 15.58
C GLN A 210 28.16 -1.27 16.80
N GLN A 211 27.20 -0.78 17.59
CA GLN A 211 27.49 -0.05 18.81
C GLN A 211 28.22 -0.92 19.84
N ALA A 212 27.75 -2.15 20.06
CA ALA A 212 28.38 -3.07 20.97
C ALA A 212 29.83 -3.46 20.54
N GLU A 213 30.10 -3.59 19.24
CA GLU A 213 31.44 -3.82 18.70
C GLU A 213 32.33 -2.58 18.92
N HIS A 214 31.79 -1.38 18.65
CA HIS A 214 32.47 -0.13 18.88
C HIS A 214 32.88 0.04 20.36
N ASP A 215 31.96 -0.21 21.28
CA ASP A 215 32.18 -0.11 22.71
C ASP A 215 33.29 -1.08 23.18
N ARG A 216 33.25 -2.34 22.72
CA ARG A 216 34.30 -3.33 22.99
C ARG A 216 35.67 -2.88 22.46
N MET A 217 35.71 -2.30 21.26
CA MET A 217 36.95 -1.78 20.69
C MET A 217 37.48 -0.59 21.51
N GLN A 218 36.61 0.30 21.97
CA GLN A 218 37.01 1.41 22.85
C GLN A 218 37.56 0.92 24.21
N GLU A 219 36.92 -0.07 24.81
CA GLU A 219 37.43 -0.72 26.05
C GLU A 219 38.81 -1.33 25.85
N GLU A 220 39.02 -2.05 24.76
CA GLU A 220 40.32 -2.67 24.45
C GLU A 220 41.41 -1.62 24.19
N ILE A 221 41.11 -0.54 23.47
CA ILE A 221 41.99 0.61 23.25
C ILE A 221 42.37 1.24 24.60
N ALA A 222 41.39 1.47 25.47
CA ALA A 222 41.64 2.03 26.79
C ALA A 222 42.55 1.13 27.64
N ARG A 223 42.31 -0.18 27.59
CA ARG A 223 43.14 -1.20 28.27
C ARG A 223 44.58 -1.18 27.76
N LEU A 224 44.77 -1.25 26.44
CA LEU A 224 46.11 -1.22 25.84
C LEU A 224 46.86 0.09 26.14
N GLN A 225 46.15 1.21 26.15
CA GLN A 225 46.74 2.50 26.55
C GLN A 225 47.18 2.53 28.01
N ALA A 226 46.43 1.89 28.92
CA ALA A 226 46.79 1.78 30.32
C ALA A 226 48.02 0.89 30.53
N GLU A 227 48.08 -0.26 29.84
CA GLU A 227 49.27 -1.15 29.86
C GLU A 227 50.50 -0.42 29.33
N LEU A 228 50.38 0.33 28.25
CA LEU A 228 51.48 1.09 27.65
C LEU A 228 52.02 2.18 28.60
N ARG A 229 51.14 2.85 29.35
CA ARG A 229 51.51 3.83 30.38
C ARG A 229 52.26 3.16 31.56
N ALA A 230 51.81 1.98 31.99
CA ALA A 230 52.45 1.22 33.06
C ALA A 230 53.87 0.79 32.66
N LEU A 231 54.08 0.28 31.45
CA LEU A 231 55.39 -0.09 30.93
C LEU A 231 56.34 1.09 30.84
N LYS A 232 55.89 2.25 30.34
CA LYS A 232 56.72 3.47 30.28
C LYS A 232 57.07 4.05 31.64
N GLY A 233 56.24 3.86 32.67
CA GLY A 233 56.47 4.29 34.04
C GLY A 233 57.56 3.46 34.74
N VAL A 234 57.76 2.20 34.36
CA VAL A 234 58.79 1.31 34.90
C VAL A 234 60.19 1.67 34.39
N ASP A 235 60.31 2.09 33.12
CA ASP A 235 61.61 2.51 32.55
C ASP A 235 62.14 3.84 33.10
N SER A 236 61.31 4.68 33.73
CA SER A 236 61.72 5.98 34.29
C SER A 236 62.25 5.90 35.76
N THR A 237 62.18 4.72 36.40
CA THR A 237 62.63 4.55 37.81
C THR A 237 63.95 3.81 37.94
N GLY A 238 64.63 3.47 36.82
CA GLY A 238 65.79 2.65 36.77
C GLY A 238 67.17 3.39 36.73
N ASP A 239 67.21 4.72 36.75
CA ASP A 239 68.51 5.44 36.69
C ASP A 239 68.63 6.53 37.76
N VAL A 240 68.83 6.12 39.00
CA VAL A 240 69.52 6.97 40.04
C VAL A 240 70.34 6.10 40.94
N GLY A 241 71.61 5.86 40.56
CA GLY A 241 72.57 5.17 41.35
C GLY A 241 73.97 5.44 40.85
N GLY A 242 74.38 6.71 40.83
CA GLY A 242 75.80 7.05 40.64
C GLY A 242 76.52 7.14 42.00
N PRO A 243 77.73 6.64 42.14
CA PRO A 243 78.42 6.55 43.43
C PRO A 243 79.03 7.90 43.85
N ASN A 244 78.83 8.19 45.13
CA ASN A 244 79.48 9.27 45.84
C ASN A 244 80.91 8.92 46.11
N GLU A 245 81.88 9.51 45.39
CA GLU A 245 83.30 9.46 45.80
C GLU A 245 83.67 10.69 46.62
N GLN A 246 84.00 10.43 47.86
CA GLN A 246 84.72 11.33 48.74
C GLN A 246 86.21 11.30 48.38
N GLY A 247 86.88 12.44 48.30
CA GLY A 247 88.28 12.68 48.25
C GLY A 247 88.54 14.16 48.43
#